data_3c75bd8d03bacda692132dede77b4a48
#
_entry.id   3c75bd8d03bacda692132dede77b4a48
#
_cell.length_a   1.000
_cell.length_b   1.000
_cell.length_c   1.000
_cell.angle_alpha   90.00
_cell.angle_beta   90.00
_cell.angle_gamma   90.00
#
_symmetry.space_group_name_H-M   'P 1'
#
loop_
_entity.id
_entity.type
_entity.pdbx_description
1 polymer ?
#
loop_
_entity_poly.entity_id
_entity_poly.type
_entity_poly.pdbx_seq_one_letter_code
_entity_poly.pdbx_strand_id
1 'polypeptide(L)'
;MLLEDKVLKKHFNSARREQIFIEEYSKLLIKAVANGDMKKANETVNELRKSVKQLDHYIKSKRDFDRIVEVIPSKDFFEKKLEGMI
;
A
#
# COMPACT_ATOMS: atom_id res chain seq x y z
N MET A 1 -12.63 1.60 -8.15
CA MET A 1 -11.26 2.14 -8.31
C MET A 1 -10.28 1.00 -8.38
N LEU A 2 -9.47 0.97 -9.42
CA LEU A 2 -8.55 -0.14 -9.65
C LEU A 2 -7.26 0.06 -8.85
N LEU A 3 -6.74 -1.03 -8.30
CA LEU A 3 -5.48 -1.00 -7.53
C LEU A 3 -4.32 -0.46 -8.38
N GLU A 4 -4.29 -0.78 -9.67
CA GLU A 4 -3.23 -0.34 -10.58
C GLU A 4 -3.14 1.18 -10.71
N ASP A 5 -4.22 1.91 -10.42
CA ASP A 5 -4.23 3.36 -10.43
C ASP A 5 -3.73 3.95 -9.10
N LYS A 6 -3.61 3.12 -8.06
CA LYS A 6 -3.29 3.54 -6.70
C LYS A 6 -1.86 3.25 -6.29
N VAL A 7 -1.15 2.41 -7.04
CA VAL A 7 0.23 2.03 -6.71
C VAL A 7 1.12 2.21 -7.93
N LEU A 8 2.41 2.36 -7.68
CA LEU A 8 3.39 2.41 -8.77
C LEU A 8 3.40 1.07 -9.50
N LYS A 9 3.63 1.12 -10.81
CA LYS A 9 3.64 -0.07 -11.66
C LYS A 9 4.61 -1.13 -11.14
N LYS A 10 5.77 -0.72 -10.64
CA LYS A 10 6.77 -1.64 -10.08
C LYS A 10 6.28 -2.36 -8.82
N HIS A 11 5.29 -1.79 -8.12
CA HIS A 11 4.73 -2.38 -6.90
C HIS A 11 3.43 -3.13 -7.13
N PHE A 12 2.92 -3.16 -8.36
CA PHE A 12 1.58 -3.68 -8.63
C PHE A 12 1.42 -5.13 -8.17
N ASN A 13 2.35 -6.01 -8.53
CA ASN A 13 2.25 -7.42 -8.16
C ASN A 13 2.30 -7.63 -6.66
N SER A 14 3.18 -6.91 -5.97
CA SER A 14 3.29 -6.99 -4.51
C SER A 14 2.04 -6.44 -3.82
N ALA A 15 1.52 -5.32 -4.31
CA ALA A 15 0.30 -4.72 -3.77
C ALA A 15 -0.91 -5.63 -4.01
N ARG A 16 -1.01 -6.26 -5.16
CA ARG A 16 -2.08 -7.21 -5.48
C ARG A 16 -2.05 -8.40 -4.54
N ARG A 17 -0.85 -8.91 -4.23
CA ARG A 17 -0.68 -10.00 -3.29
C ARG A 17 -1.18 -9.61 -1.90
N GLU A 18 -0.84 -8.40 -1.44
CA GLU A 18 -1.33 -7.92 -0.14
C GLU A 18 -2.85 -7.77 -0.12
N GLN A 19 -3.43 -7.30 -1.22
CA GLN A 19 -4.88 -7.20 -1.36
C GLN A 19 -5.55 -8.58 -1.21
N ILE A 20 -4.97 -9.60 -1.84
CA ILE A 20 -5.48 -10.97 -1.73
C ILE A 20 -5.38 -11.47 -0.29
N PHE A 21 -4.25 -11.22 0.38
CA PHE A 21 -4.08 -11.59 1.79
C PHE A 21 -5.12 -10.91 2.67
N ILE A 22 -5.39 -9.62 2.45
CA ILE A 22 -6.40 -8.88 3.21
C ILE A 22 -7.78 -9.53 3.04
N GLU A 23 -8.15 -9.90 1.82
CA GLU A 23 -9.41 -10.58 1.55
C GLU A 23 -9.49 -11.92 2.28
N GLU A 24 -8.44 -12.74 2.19
CA GLU A 24 -8.42 -14.05 2.82
C GLU A 24 -8.40 -13.98 4.35
N TYR A 25 -7.58 -13.08 4.91
CA TYR A 25 -7.54 -12.89 6.36
C TYR A 25 -8.86 -12.33 6.90
N SER A 26 -9.54 -11.49 6.13
CA SER A 26 -10.86 -10.97 6.53
C SER A 26 -11.87 -12.10 6.66
N LYS A 27 -11.88 -13.03 5.72
CA LYS A 27 -12.74 -14.21 5.76
C LYS A 27 -12.41 -15.09 6.97
N LEU A 28 -11.13 -15.34 7.23
CA LEU A 28 -10.68 -16.12 8.37
C LEU A 28 -11.06 -15.45 9.69
N LEU A 29 -10.94 -14.15 9.77
CA LEU A 29 -11.31 -13.40 10.97
C LEU A 29 -12.80 -13.55 11.28
N ILE A 30 -13.64 -13.38 10.27
CA ILE A 30 -15.10 -13.52 10.42
C ILE A 30 -15.44 -14.92 10.92
N LYS A 31 -14.81 -15.94 10.35
CA LYS A 31 -15.02 -17.33 10.72
C LYS A 31 -14.58 -17.61 12.17
N ALA A 32 -13.40 -17.09 12.55
CA ALA A 32 -12.87 -17.29 13.91
C ALA A 32 -13.79 -16.66 14.94
N VAL A 33 -14.26 -15.44 14.69
CA VAL A 33 -15.18 -14.74 15.59
C VAL A 33 -16.50 -15.49 15.70
N ALA A 34 -17.05 -15.98 14.58
CA ALA A 34 -18.29 -16.75 14.57
C ALA A 34 -18.17 -18.03 15.39
N ASN A 35 -16.99 -18.64 15.44
CA ASN A 35 -16.72 -19.85 16.20
C ASN A 35 -16.30 -19.58 17.64
N GLY A 36 -16.18 -18.32 18.03
CA GLY A 36 -15.72 -17.94 19.37
C GLY A 36 -14.24 -18.20 19.61
N ASP A 37 -13.47 -18.41 18.55
CA ASP A 37 -12.03 -18.69 18.62
C ASP A 37 -11.25 -17.36 18.64
N MET A 38 -11.20 -16.75 19.80
CA MET A 38 -10.58 -15.41 19.94
C MET A 38 -9.07 -15.44 19.81
N LYS A 39 -8.43 -16.56 20.11
CA LYS A 39 -6.99 -16.70 19.88
C LYS A 39 -6.68 -16.61 18.39
N LYS A 40 -7.42 -17.37 17.59
CA LYS A 40 -7.29 -17.35 16.13
C LYS A 40 -7.65 -15.99 15.56
N ALA A 41 -8.70 -15.36 16.09
CA ALA A 41 -9.13 -14.05 15.68
C ALA A 41 -8.01 -13.02 15.89
N ASN A 42 -7.36 -13.01 17.06
CA ASN A 42 -6.27 -12.09 17.37
C ASN A 42 -5.06 -12.32 16.49
N GLU A 43 -4.69 -13.57 16.23
CA GLU A 43 -3.61 -13.91 15.32
C GLU A 43 -3.90 -13.40 13.91
N THR A 44 -5.13 -13.58 13.45
CA THR A 44 -5.57 -13.16 12.12
C THR A 44 -5.54 -11.63 11.99
N VAL A 45 -5.97 -10.91 13.04
CA VAL A 45 -5.90 -9.45 13.05
C VAL A 45 -4.47 -8.96 12.91
N ASN A 46 -3.52 -9.63 13.57
CA ASN A 46 -2.10 -9.26 13.46
C ASN A 46 -1.58 -9.41 12.03
N GLU A 47 -1.94 -10.52 11.37
CA GLU A 47 -1.54 -10.76 9.99
C GLU A 47 -2.22 -9.77 9.04
N LEU A 48 -3.50 -9.50 9.27
CA LEU A 48 -4.26 -8.53 8.49
C LEU A 48 -3.62 -7.13 8.60
N ARG A 49 -3.21 -6.74 9.79
CA ARG A 49 -2.57 -5.44 10.03
C ARG A 49 -1.26 -5.31 9.25
N LYS A 50 -0.46 -6.37 9.20
CA LYS A 50 0.79 -6.37 8.43
C LYS A 50 0.54 -6.14 6.94
N SER A 51 -0.45 -6.83 6.38
CA SER A 51 -0.80 -6.68 4.97
C SER A 51 -1.35 -5.30 4.66
N VAL A 52 -2.19 -4.76 5.55
CA VAL A 52 -2.72 -3.39 5.40
C VAL A 52 -1.59 -2.37 5.42
N LYS A 53 -0.62 -2.53 6.32
CA LYS A 53 0.55 -1.64 6.40
C LYS A 53 1.37 -1.68 5.11
N GLN A 54 1.59 -2.85 4.57
CA GLN A 54 2.34 -2.99 3.32
C GLN A 54 1.61 -2.35 2.15
N LEU A 55 0.32 -2.60 2.04
CA LEU A 55 -0.48 -1.99 0.98
C LEU A 55 -0.51 -0.47 1.12
N ASP A 56 -0.65 0.04 2.33
CA ASP A 56 -0.62 1.47 2.62
C ASP A 56 0.70 2.08 2.19
N HIS A 57 1.81 1.39 2.44
CA HIS A 57 3.14 1.83 1.99
C HIS A 57 3.20 1.99 0.47
N TYR A 58 2.68 1.02 -0.28
CA TYR A 58 2.68 1.10 -1.74
C TYR A 58 1.79 2.23 -2.26
N ILE A 59 0.65 2.45 -1.62
CA ILE A 59 -0.26 3.53 -1.98
C ILE A 59 0.37 4.90 -1.68
N LYS A 60 1.02 5.04 -0.53
CA LYS A 60 1.72 6.28 -0.17
C LYS A 60 2.88 6.57 -1.11
N SER A 61 3.61 5.55 -1.53
CA SER A 61 4.70 5.70 -2.49
C SER A 61 4.20 6.27 -3.82
N LYS A 62 3.04 5.80 -4.29
CA LYS A 62 2.42 6.32 -5.51
C LYS A 62 1.96 7.76 -5.31
N ARG A 63 1.33 8.07 -4.19
CA ARG A 63 0.87 9.42 -3.87
C ARG A 63 2.03 10.40 -3.80
N ASP A 64 3.12 10.01 -3.14
CA ASP A 64 4.29 10.86 -3.01
C ASP A 64 4.95 11.09 -4.37
N PHE A 65 5.02 10.08 -5.20
CA PHE A 65 5.52 10.20 -6.56
C PHE A 65 4.68 11.19 -7.38
N ASP A 66 3.36 11.04 -7.34
CA ASP A 66 2.44 11.92 -8.06
C ASP A 66 2.55 13.37 -7.56
N ARG A 67 2.72 13.55 -6.25
CA ARG A 67 2.90 14.88 -5.66
C ARG A 67 4.19 15.51 -6.17
N ILE A 68 5.28 14.78 -6.25
CA ILE A 68 6.56 15.28 -6.75
C ILE A 68 6.39 15.72 -8.21
N VAL A 69 5.72 14.91 -9.03
CA VAL A 69 5.48 15.22 -10.43
C VAL A 69 4.61 16.47 -10.58
N GLU A 70 3.61 16.65 -9.71
CA GLU A 70 2.74 17.84 -9.73
C GLU A 70 3.44 19.09 -9.26
N VAL A 71 4.29 18.98 -8.24
CA VAL A 71 4.99 20.13 -7.63
C VAL A 71 6.12 20.63 -8.51
N ILE A 72 6.67 19.78 -9.36
CA ILE A 72 7.72 20.17 -10.29
C ILE A 72 7.09 20.46 -11.66
N PRO A 73 6.67 21.72 -11.91
CA PRO A 73 5.92 22.05 -13.12
C PRO A 73 6.76 22.05 -14.37
N SER A 74 8.08 22.06 -14.26
CA SER A 74 8.96 22.06 -15.40
C SER A 74 10.24 21.32 -15.11
N LYS A 75 10.80 20.76 -16.17
CA LYS A 75 12.11 20.12 -16.15
C LYS A 75 13.21 21.10 -15.71
N ASP A 76 13.09 22.36 -16.11
CA ASP A 76 14.04 23.40 -15.77
C ASP A 76 14.16 23.62 -14.27
N PHE A 77 13.02 23.60 -13.57
CA PHE A 77 13.00 23.74 -12.11
C PHE A 77 13.78 22.58 -11.46
N PHE A 78 13.57 21.37 -11.92
CA PHE A 78 14.22 20.20 -11.38
C PHE A 78 15.73 20.24 -11.66
N GLU A 79 16.14 20.63 -12.87
CA GLU A 79 17.53 20.76 -13.24
C GLU A 79 18.26 21.81 -12.40
N LYS A 80 17.64 22.96 -12.19
CA LYS A 80 18.19 24.02 -11.33
C LYS A 80 18.42 23.53 -9.91
N LYS A 81 17.48 22.76 -9.40
CA LYS A 81 17.59 22.24 -8.03
C LYS A 81 18.72 21.23 -7.93
N LEU A 82 18.89 20.39 -8.94
CA LEU A 82 20.00 19.45 -8.98
C LEU A 82 21.35 20.15 -9.09
N GLU A 83 21.43 21.18 -9.92
CA GLU A 83 22.65 21.99 -10.06
C GLU A 83 23.02 22.67 -8.75
N GLY A 84 22.02 23.15 -8.01
CA GLY A 84 22.24 23.77 -6.71
C GLY A 84 22.69 22.79 -5.64
N MET A 85 22.52 21.48 -5.85
CA MET A 85 22.93 20.45 -4.92
C MET A 85 24.30 19.86 -5.25
N ILE A 86 24.84 20.19 -6.40
CA ILE A 86 26.17 19.79 -6.82
C ILE A 86 27.21 20.89 -6.47
#